data_955b076403d6cfbe1d318896ccd8c401
#
_entry.id   955b076403d6cfbe1d318896ccd8c401
#
_cell.length_a   1.000
_cell.length_b   1.000
_cell.length_c   1.000
_cell.angle_alpha   90.00
_cell.angle_beta   90.00
_cell.angle_gamma   90.00
#
_symmetry.space_group_name_H-M   'P 1'
#
loop_
_entity.id
_entity.type
_entity.pdbx_description
1 polymer ?
#
loop_
_entity_poly.entity_id
_entity_poly.type
_entity_poly.pdbx_seq_one_letter_code
_entity_poly.pdbx_strand_id
1 'polypeptide(L)'
;MKKGMILFFCIIFFGCSFGRDPDVVRRQYLEQIQDWQERVKREGWTRELIDEVARETALLASYRSESADHWSTPNEFLEAGLRGDCEDIAAGIYGSFKRLGYPHEVRLLGVSAVGGDHVLVKVQLPSGEWKMYESVYPWNSFVDWLFYRPFVEFDTEHIVWVGNKQRLGVENPTRVGPGAFSGRILPP
;
A
#
# COMPACT_ATOMS: atom_id res chain seq x y z
N MET A 1 11.30 -35.86 -40.52
CA MET A 1 11.56 -34.67 -39.63
C MET A 1 10.22 -34.12 -39.18
N LYS A 2 9.79 -34.43 -37.97
CA LYS A 2 8.50 -33.97 -37.41
C LYS A 2 8.79 -32.71 -36.60
N LYS A 3 8.26 -31.58 -37.08
CA LYS A 3 8.28 -30.29 -36.34
C LYS A 3 7.29 -30.37 -35.19
N GLY A 4 7.80 -30.51 -33.99
CA GLY A 4 7.01 -30.39 -32.76
C GLY A 4 6.66 -28.92 -32.52
N MET A 5 5.39 -28.58 -32.70
CA MET A 5 4.82 -27.30 -32.35
C MET A 5 4.57 -27.29 -30.84
N ILE A 6 5.45 -26.63 -30.09
CA ILE A 6 5.27 -26.39 -28.67
C ILE A 6 4.18 -25.30 -28.55
N LEU A 7 2.98 -25.73 -28.22
CA LEU A 7 1.88 -24.84 -27.88
C LEU A 7 2.16 -24.28 -26.48
N PHE A 8 2.66 -23.06 -26.40
CA PHE A 8 2.74 -22.30 -25.16
C PHE A 8 1.31 -21.98 -24.75
N PHE A 9 0.76 -22.74 -23.83
CA PHE A 9 -0.45 -22.38 -23.12
C PHE A 9 -0.11 -21.19 -22.21
N CYS A 10 -0.29 -19.98 -22.70
CA CYS A 10 -0.48 -18.82 -21.85
C CYS A 10 -1.80 -19.03 -21.10
N ILE A 11 -1.72 -19.67 -19.95
CA ILE A 11 -2.79 -19.60 -18.97
C ILE A 11 -2.75 -18.15 -18.43
N ILE A 12 -3.48 -17.28 -19.13
CA ILE A 12 -3.87 -15.99 -18.60
C ILE A 12 -4.83 -16.35 -17.46
N PHE A 13 -4.30 -16.39 -16.26
CA PHE A 13 -5.12 -16.29 -15.06
C PHE A 13 -5.74 -14.90 -15.05
N PHE A 14 -6.77 -14.70 -15.89
CA PHE A 14 -7.82 -13.78 -15.55
C PHE A 14 -8.48 -14.39 -14.30
N GLY A 15 -7.87 -14.08 -13.14
CA GLY A 15 -8.55 -14.25 -11.88
C GLY A 15 -9.82 -13.41 -11.99
N CYS A 16 -10.94 -14.06 -12.36
CA CYS A 16 -12.23 -13.53 -12.04
C CYS A 16 -12.18 -13.19 -10.55
N SER A 17 -12.08 -11.91 -10.22
CA SER A 17 -12.33 -11.41 -8.89
C SER A 17 -13.81 -11.66 -8.59
N PHE A 18 -14.17 -12.94 -8.40
CA PHE A 18 -15.32 -13.28 -7.59
C PHE A 18 -15.00 -12.65 -6.25
N GLY A 19 -15.74 -11.59 -5.92
CA GLY A 19 -15.45 -10.74 -4.78
C GLY A 19 -15.29 -11.62 -3.54
N ARG A 20 -14.06 -11.72 -3.03
CA ARG A 20 -13.83 -12.39 -1.75
C ARG A 20 -14.75 -11.74 -0.73
N ASP A 21 -15.36 -12.55 0.13
CA ASP A 21 -16.19 -12.04 1.21
C ASP A 21 -15.37 -11.08 2.07
N PRO A 22 -15.78 -9.82 2.25
CA PRO A 22 -15.07 -8.82 3.04
C PRO A 22 -14.75 -9.30 4.46
N ASP A 23 -15.65 -10.05 5.08
CA ASP A 23 -15.45 -10.55 6.44
C ASP A 23 -14.39 -11.67 6.50
N VAL A 24 -14.29 -12.47 5.44
CA VAL A 24 -13.23 -13.48 5.32
C VAL A 24 -11.88 -12.80 5.15
N VAL A 25 -11.77 -11.81 4.26
CA VAL A 25 -10.51 -11.07 4.04
C VAL A 25 -10.08 -10.32 5.29
N ARG A 26 -11.02 -9.64 5.97
CA ARG A 26 -10.75 -8.95 7.22
C ARG A 26 -10.24 -9.90 8.29
N ARG A 27 -10.83 -11.08 8.44
CA ARG A 27 -10.37 -12.10 9.39
C ARG A 27 -8.96 -12.58 9.07
N GLN A 28 -8.70 -12.93 7.80
CA GLN A 28 -7.37 -13.34 7.35
C GLN A 28 -6.31 -12.27 7.65
N TYR A 29 -6.62 -11.01 7.40
CA TYR A 29 -5.72 -9.91 7.71
C TYR A 29 -5.44 -9.80 9.22
N LEU A 30 -6.47 -9.92 10.08
CA LEU A 30 -6.29 -9.85 11.52
C LEU A 30 -5.48 -11.02 12.07
N GLU A 31 -5.66 -12.23 11.53
CA GLU A 31 -4.85 -13.41 11.84
C GLU A 31 -3.38 -13.18 11.44
N GLN A 32 -3.16 -12.59 10.27
CA GLN A 32 -1.82 -12.22 9.80
C GLN A 32 -1.16 -11.17 10.71
N ILE A 33 -1.90 -10.15 11.13
CA ILE A 33 -1.41 -9.14 12.10
C ILE A 33 -0.96 -9.82 13.40
N GLN A 34 -1.70 -10.79 13.91
CA GLN A 34 -1.32 -11.52 15.14
C GLN A 34 -0.03 -12.32 14.94
N ASP A 35 0.11 -13.05 13.82
CA ASP A 35 1.34 -13.78 13.50
C ASP A 35 2.55 -12.83 13.41
N TRP A 36 2.41 -11.72 12.70
CA TRP A 36 3.49 -10.72 12.61
C TRP A 36 3.83 -10.12 13.97
N GLN A 37 2.84 -9.84 14.84
CA GLN A 37 3.09 -9.35 16.19
C GLN A 37 3.92 -10.34 17.03
N GLU A 38 3.63 -11.63 16.94
CA GLU A 38 4.40 -12.67 17.61
C GLU A 38 5.83 -12.76 17.07
N ARG A 39 5.99 -12.64 15.75
CA ARG A 39 7.31 -12.63 15.12
C ARG A 39 8.12 -11.38 15.50
N VAL A 40 7.51 -10.21 15.52
CA VAL A 40 8.16 -8.97 15.99
C VAL A 40 8.64 -9.13 17.45
N LYS A 41 7.83 -9.72 18.32
CA LYS A 41 8.22 -9.97 19.72
C LYS A 41 9.41 -10.93 19.84
N ARG A 42 9.48 -11.94 18.98
CA ARG A 42 10.49 -13.00 19.01
C ARG A 42 11.81 -12.59 18.33
N GLU A 43 11.73 -11.94 17.18
CA GLU A 43 12.86 -11.72 16.26
C GLU A 43 13.21 -10.23 16.10
N GLY A 44 12.31 -9.34 16.53
CA GLY A 44 12.39 -7.92 16.19
C GLY A 44 12.00 -7.65 14.73
N TRP A 45 12.25 -6.44 14.28
CA TRP A 45 11.99 -6.02 12.91
C TRP A 45 13.16 -6.37 12.01
N THR A 46 13.02 -7.43 11.22
CA THR A 46 13.95 -7.80 10.16
C THR A 46 13.51 -7.19 8.83
N ARG A 47 14.45 -7.11 7.86
CA ARG A 47 14.14 -6.65 6.51
C ARG A 47 13.08 -7.54 5.83
N GLU A 48 13.21 -8.85 6.01
CA GLU A 48 12.30 -9.85 5.46
C GLU A 48 10.88 -9.68 6.01
N LEU A 49 10.75 -9.40 7.30
CA LEU A 49 9.44 -9.17 7.92
C LEU A 49 8.83 -7.86 7.43
N ILE A 50 9.63 -6.79 7.26
CA ILE A 50 9.16 -5.51 6.69
C ILE A 50 8.65 -5.72 5.26
N ASP A 51 9.41 -6.46 4.44
CA ASP A 51 9.03 -6.79 3.07
C ASP A 51 7.72 -7.61 3.02
N GLU A 52 7.58 -8.55 3.92
CA GLU A 52 6.41 -9.41 4.02
C GLU A 52 5.17 -8.62 4.45
N VAL A 53 5.25 -7.80 5.50
CA VAL A 53 4.13 -6.96 5.96
C VAL A 53 3.60 -6.09 4.83
N ALA A 54 4.48 -5.41 4.10
CA ALA A 54 4.06 -4.55 3.00
C ALA A 54 3.42 -5.37 1.86
N ARG A 55 4.09 -6.43 1.43
CA ARG A 55 3.65 -7.26 0.30
C ARG A 55 2.38 -8.01 0.58
N GLU A 56 2.28 -8.69 1.72
CA GLU A 56 1.12 -9.53 2.03
C GLU A 56 -0.13 -8.67 2.31
N THR A 57 0.03 -7.48 2.92
CA THR A 57 -1.08 -6.53 3.05
C THR A 57 -1.63 -6.15 1.67
N ALA A 58 -0.75 -5.82 0.72
CA ALA A 58 -1.17 -5.49 -0.64
C ALA A 58 -1.78 -6.69 -1.39
N LEU A 59 -1.28 -7.91 -1.19
CA LEU A 59 -1.83 -9.14 -1.79
C LEU A 59 -3.21 -9.52 -1.25
N LEU A 60 -3.49 -9.22 0.00
CA LEU A 60 -4.82 -9.40 0.59
C LEU A 60 -5.83 -8.38 0.05
N ALA A 61 -5.36 -7.22 -0.33
CA ALA A 61 -6.21 -6.16 -0.87
C ALA A 61 -6.85 -6.52 -2.22
N SER A 62 -7.98 -5.92 -2.50
CA SER A 62 -8.67 -6.01 -3.78
C SER A 62 -8.79 -4.61 -4.38
N TYR A 63 -8.12 -4.38 -5.50
CA TYR A 63 -8.21 -3.09 -6.19
C TYR A 63 -9.63 -2.85 -6.69
N ARG A 64 -10.16 -1.67 -6.38
CA ARG A 64 -11.44 -1.19 -6.84
C ARG A 64 -11.34 0.30 -7.13
N SER A 65 -11.43 0.67 -8.40
CA SER A 65 -11.50 2.08 -8.76
C SER A 65 -12.78 2.71 -8.20
N GLU A 66 -12.63 3.86 -7.60
CA GLU A 66 -13.73 4.65 -7.06
C GLU A 66 -14.15 5.76 -8.02
N SER A 67 -15.43 6.16 -7.95
CA SER A 67 -15.96 7.27 -8.76
C SER A 67 -15.78 8.64 -8.10
N ALA A 68 -15.47 8.65 -6.82
CA ALA A 68 -15.19 9.83 -6.01
C ALA A 68 -13.83 9.65 -5.36
N ASP A 69 -13.03 10.71 -5.35
CA ASP A 69 -11.72 10.76 -4.71
C ASP A 69 -11.92 10.77 -3.18
N HIS A 70 -12.00 9.57 -2.59
CA HIS A 70 -12.16 9.35 -1.17
C HIS A 70 -11.00 8.54 -0.62
N TRP A 71 -10.21 9.14 0.23
CA TRP A 71 -9.10 8.50 0.91
C TRP A 71 -9.57 7.81 2.19
N SER A 72 -9.61 6.50 2.19
CA SER A 72 -9.98 5.73 3.38
C SER A 72 -8.89 5.83 4.46
N THR A 73 -9.32 5.95 5.70
CA THR A 73 -8.42 5.67 6.82
C THR A 73 -8.06 4.18 6.85
N PRO A 74 -6.96 3.77 7.50
CA PRO A 74 -6.62 2.35 7.65
C PRO A 74 -7.73 1.50 8.29
N ASN A 75 -8.60 2.11 9.11
CA ASN A 75 -9.73 1.41 9.72
C ASN A 75 -10.89 1.26 8.73
N GLU A 76 -11.25 2.31 8.00
CA GLU A 76 -12.28 2.24 6.96
C GLU A 76 -11.90 1.23 5.88
N PHE A 77 -10.65 1.21 5.45
CA PHE A 77 -10.15 0.21 4.50
C PHE A 77 -10.27 -1.22 5.04
N LEU A 78 -9.97 -1.42 6.33
CA LEU A 78 -10.17 -2.72 6.99
C LEU A 78 -11.66 -3.10 7.07
N GLU A 79 -12.53 -2.16 7.41
CA GLU A 79 -13.99 -2.37 7.48
C GLU A 79 -14.58 -2.67 6.09
N ALA A 80 -14.04 -2.06 5.04
CA ALA A 80 -14.38 -2.37 3.65
C ALA A 80 -13.89 -3.75 3.17
N GLY A 81 -13.19 -4.51 4.03
CA GLY A 81 -12.60 -5.81 3.67
C GLY A 81 -11.41 -5.69 2.74
N LEU A 82 -10.56 -4.68 2.96
CA LEU A 82 -9.35 -4.37 2.18
C LEU A 82 -9.66 -4.10 0.70
N ARG A 83 -10.73 -3.37 0.43
CA ARG A 83 -11.13 -2.98 -0.93
C ARG A 83 -11.00 -1.48 -1.10
N GLY A 84 -10.35 -1.07 -2.16
CA GLY A 84 -10.14 0.34 -2.50
C GLY A 84 -9.19 0.50 -3.67
N ASP A 85 -8.82 1.70 -3.98
CA ASP A 85 -7.84 1.99 -5.02
C ASP A 85 -6.40 2.13 -4.45
N CYS A 86 -5.50 2.80 -5.17
CA CYS A 86 -4.09 2.78 -4.79
C CYS A 86 -3.82 3.48 -3.46
N GLU A 87 -4.50 4.58 -3.17
CA GLU A 87 -4.35 5.31 -1.91
C GLU A 87 -4.90 4.53 -0.71
N ASP A 88 -6.02 3.84 -0.86
CA ASP A 88 -6.61 3.02 0.18
C ASP A 88 -5.73 1.83 0.53
N ILE A 89 -5.19 1.16 -0.50
CA ILE A 89 -4.26 0.05 -0.31
C ILE A 89 -2.98 0.53 0.36
N ALA A 90 -2.46 1.68 -0.07
CA ALA A 90 -1.29 2.29 0.57
C ALA A 90 -1.57 2.67 2.04
N ALA A 91 -2.76 3.23 2.34
CA ALA A 91 -3.20 3.50 3.71
C ALA A 91 -3.32 2.21 4.54
N GLY A 92 -3.77 1.10 3.93
CA GLY A 92 -3.81 -0.21 4.55
C GLY A 92 -2.42 -0.72 4.94
N ILE A 93 -1.44 -0.63 4.03
CA ILE A 93 -0.04 -0.99 4.30
C ILE A 93 0.53 -0.12 5.42
N TYR A 94 0.35 1.20 5.34
CA TYR A 94 0.75 2.14 6.38
C TYR A 94 0.14 1.75 7.74
N GLY A 95 -1.16 1.46 7.75
CA GLY A 95 -1.90 1.03 8.94
C GLY A 95 -1.36 -0.27 9.55
N SER A 96 -0.90 -1.22 8.73
CA SER A 96 -0.30 -2.47 9.19
C SER A 96 0.97 -2.20 10.00
N PHE A 97 1.88 -1.36 9.50
CA PHE A 97 3.08 -0.96 10.25
C PHE A 97 2.75 -0.25 11.56
N LYS A 98 1.75 0.65 11.56
CA LYS A 98 1.31 1.35 12.78
C LYS A 98 0.71 0.40 13.82
N ARG A 99 -0.13 -0.55 13.39
CA ARG A 99 -0.73 -1.59 14.28
C ARG A 99 0.33 -2.49 14.91
N LEU A 100 1.39 -2.79 14.16
CA LEU A 100 2.51 -3.61 14.61
C LEU A 100 3.52 -2.84 15.46
N GLY A 101 3.34 -1.54 15.66
CA GLY A 101 4.24 -0.71 16.45
C GLY A 101 5.62 -0.55 15.80
N TYR A 102 5.67 -0.40 14.47
CA TYR A 102 6.93 -0.17 13.76
C TYR A 102 7.63 1.08 14.27
N PRO A 103 8.90 0.99 14.74
CA PRO A 103 9.54 2.09 15.46
C PRO A 103 10.16 3.17 14.56
N HIS A 104 10.24 2.92 13.25
CA HIS A 104 10.80 3.86 12.28
C HIS A 104 9.71 4.54 11.47
N GLU A 105 10.10 5.50 10.63
CA GLU A 105 9.15 6.27 9.84
C GLU A 105 8.53 5.43 8.72
N VAL A 106 7.23 5.61 8.54
CA VAL A 106 6.45 5.13 7.39
C VAL A 106 5.71 6.31 6.82
N ARG A 107 5.79 6.51 5.51
CA ARG A 107 5.14 7.61 4.81
C ARG A 107 4.42 7.12 3.57
N LEU A 108 3.39 7.82 3.17
CA LEU A 108 2.76 7.67 1.89
C LEU A 108 3.45 8.62 0.89
N LEU A 109 3.66 8.16 -0.33
CA LEU A 109 4.34 8.90 -1.38
C LEU A 109 3.42 9.00 -2.59
N GLY A 110 2.86 10.18 -2.82
CA GLY A 110 2.13 10.49 -4.04
C GLY A 110 3.11 10.69 -5.20
N VAL A 111 2.86 10.01 -6.29
CA VAL A 111 3.70 10.03 -7.50
C VAL A 111 2.84 10.19 -8.74
N SER A 112 3.33 10.93 -9.74
CA SER A 112 2.76 10.87 -11.08
C SER A 112 3.41 9.75 -11.85
N ALA A 113 2.60 8.85 -12.40
CA ALA A 113 3.01 7.69 -13.19
C ALA A 113 2.49 7.77 -14.63
N VAL A 114 2.93 6.86 -15.47
CA VAL A 114 2.33 6.67 -16.79
C VAL A 114 0.93 6.08 -16.61
N GLY A 115 -0.09 6.89 -16.82
CA GLY A 115 -1.49 6.47 -16.66
C GLY A 115 -2.25 7.20 -15.56
N GLY A 116 -1.60 8.04 -14.78
CA GLY A 116 -2.23 8.89 -13.76
C GLY A 116 -1.41 9.03 -12.49
N ASP A 117 -2.02 9.63 -11.51
CA ASP A 117 -1.42 9.74 -10.18
C ASP A 117 -1.56 8.41 -9.42
N HIS A 118 -0.57 8.15 -8.57
CA HIS A 118 -0.47 6.88 -7.86
C HIS A 118 0.12 7.09 -6.46
N VAL A 119 -0.11 6.14 -5.55
CA VAL A 119 0.39 6.22 -4.18
C VAL A 119 1.23 4.99 -3.85
N LEU A 120 2.45 5.22 -3.39
CA LEU A 120 3.38 4.23 -2.90
C LEU A 120 3.52 4.34 -1.37
N VAL A 121 4.07 3.31 -0.74
CA VAL A 121 4.45 3.35 0.67
C VAL A 121 5.97 3.41 0.80
N LYS A 122 6.46 4.34 1.58
CA LYS A 122 7.87 4.56 1.86
C LYS A 122 8.16 4.20 3.32
N VAL A 123 9.04 3.25 3.55
CA VAL A 123 9.37 2.72 4.88
C VAL A 123 10.85 2.94 5.15
N GLN A 124 11.18 3.56 6.28
CA GLN A 124 12.55 3.69 6.74
C GLN A 124 12.99 2.37 7.39
N LEU A 125 13.98 1.72 6.82
CA LEU A 125 14.54 0.48 7.37
C LEU A 125 15.34 0.75 8.67
N PRO A 126 15.58 -0.26 9.50
CA PRO A 126 16.43 -0.13 10.70
C PRO A 126 17.86 0.39 10.39
N SER A 127 18.33 0.22 9.17
CA SER A 127 19.59 0.80 8.69
C SER A 127 19.56 2.32 8.49
N GLY A 128 18.36 2.93 8.52
CA GLY A 128 18.12 4.32 8.13
C GLY A 128 17.86 4.51 6.63
N GLU A 129 18.04 3.48 5.82
CA GLU A 129 17.74 3.49 4.39
C GLU A 129 16.22 3.53 4.17
N TRP A 130 15.77 4.24 3.12
CA TRP A 130 14.38 4.25 2.71
C TRP A 130 14.11 3.20 1.64
N LYS A 131 13.07 2.41 1.84
CA LYS A 131 12.56 1.46 0.85
C LYS A 131 11.13 1.81 0.46
N MET A 132 10.81 1.67 -0.83
CA MET A 132 9.47 1.89 -1.34
C MET A 132 8.80 0.59 -1.69
N TYR A 133 7.50 0.57 -1.46
CA TYR A 133 6.62 -0.54 -1.73
C TYR A 133 5.47 -0.09 -2.62
N GLU A 134 5.23 -0.89 -3.64
CA GLU A 134 4.11 -0.73 -4.55
C GLU A 134 2.81 -1.19 -3.86
N SER A 135 1.76 -0.38 -3.97
CA SER A 135 0.48 -0.69 -3.35
C SER A 135 -0.38 -1.64 -4.20
N VAL A 136 -0.43 -1.46 -5.51
CA VAL A 136 -1.32 -2.20 -6.42
C VAL A 136 -0.66 -3.42 -7.03
N TYR A 137 0.65 -3.35 -7.29
CA TYR A 137 1.42 -4.43 -7.94
C TYR A 137 2.53 -4.95 -7.01
N PRO A 138 2.19 -5.63 -5.91
CA PRO A 138 3.15 -6.00 -4.85
C PRO A 138 4.24 -6.99 -5.31
N TRP A 139 4.07 -7.63 -6.46
CA TRP A 139 5.11 -8.46 -7.10
C TRP A 139 6.14 -7.64 -7.87
N ASN A 140 5.88 -6.35 -8.10
CA ASN A 140 6.82 -5.47 -8.76
C ASN A 140 7.83 -4.93 -7.75
N SER A 141 8.92 -5.69 -7.53
CA SER A 141 10.00 -5.33 -6.59
C SER A 141 10.86 -4.16 -7.07
N PHE A 142 10.70 -3.76 -8.32
CA PHE A 142 11.37 -2.61 -8.90
C PHE A 142 10.36 -1.48 -9.05
N VAL A 143 10.27 -0.64 -8.03
CA VAL A 143 9.74 0.71 -8.23
C VAL A 143 10.77 1.43 -9.09
N ASP A 144 10.57 1.39 -10.40
CA ASP A 144 11.49 2.01 -11.32
C ASP A 144 11.27 3.53 -11.29
N TRP A 145 12.18 4.24 -10.65
CA TRP A 145 12.20 5.69 -10.58
C TRP A 145 12.08 6.40 -11.92
N LEU A 146 12.35 5.72 -13.00
CA LEU A 146 12.18 6.26 -14.35
C LEU A 146 10.71 6.54 -14.68
N PHE A 147 9.78 5.84 -14.04
CA PHE A 147 8.34 5.93 -14.32
C PHE A 147 7.56 6.73 -13.28
N TYR A 148 8.14 6.98 -12.09
CA TYR A 148 7.49 7.67 -11.00
C TYR A 148 8.12 9.04 -10.73
N ARG A 149 7.29 10.07 -10.66
CA ARG A 149 7.70 11.42 -10.32
C ARG A 149 7.04 11.83 -9.01
N PRO A 150 7.75 11.77 -7.88
CA PRO A 150 7.22 12.15 -6.59
C PRO A 150 6.78 13.62 -6.58
N PHE A 151 5.65 13.88 -5.94
CA PHE A 151 5.17 15.24 -5.74
C PHE A 151 4.78 15.53 -4.29
N VAL A 152 4.40 14.54 -3.49
CA VAL A 152 4.04 14.73 -2.09
C VAL A 152 4.44 13.52 -1.24
N GLU A 153 4.98 13.78 -0.06
CA GLU A 153 5.13 12.79 1.02
C GLU A 153 4.24 13.20 2.17
N PHE A 154 3.56 12.26 2.80
CA PHE A 154 2.72 12.55 3.94
C PHE A 154 2.60 11.35 4.89
N ASP A 155 2.28 11.65 6.13
CA ASP A 155 1.86 10.71 7.16
C ASP A 155 0.66 11.30 7.91
N THR A 156 0.32 10.78 9.08
CA THR A 156 -0.81 11.29 9.88
C THR A 156 -0.60 12.70 10.43
N GLU A 157 0.62 13.21 10.45
CA GLU A 157 0.98 14.47 11.12
C GLU A 157 1.56 15.50 10.17
N HIS A 158 2.19 15.05 9.08
CA HIS A 158 2.98 15.90 8.20
C HIS A 158 2.63 15.71 6.74
N ILE A 159 2.62 16.80 5.99
CA ILE A 159 2.52 16.81 4.53
C ILE A 159 3.72 17.60 4.01
N VAL A 160 4.54 16.95 3.17
CA VAL A 160 5.72 17.55 2.57
C VAL A 160 5.65 17.46 1.05
N TRP A 161 5.63 18.60 0.39
CA TRP A 161 5.69 18.68 -1.07
C TRP A 161 7.14 18.48 -1.52
N VAL A 162 7.39 17.45 -2.31
CA VAL A 162 8.75 17.07 -2.77
C VAL A 162 9.00 17.39 -4.24
N GLY A 163 7.98 17.79 -4.97
CA GLY A 163 8.04 18.11 -6.40
C GLY A 163 7.68 19.56 -6.75
N ASN A 164 7.79 19.89 -8.03
CA ASN A 164 7.48 21.23 -8.51
C ASN A 164 5.96 21.46 -8.51
N LYS A 165 5.49 22.35 -7.62
CA LYS A 165 4.07 22.71 -7.40
C LYS A 165 3.30 23.13 -8.65
N GLN A 166 4.00 23.62 -9.69
CA GLN A 166 3.37 24.24 -10.85
C GLN A 166 2.62 23.27 -11.78
N ARG A 167 2.79 21.96 -11.63
CA ARG A 167 2.20 20.97 -12.57
C ARG A 167 0.82 20.45 -12.15
N LEU A 168 0.39 20.64 -10.91
CA LEU A 168 -0.77 19.92 -10.40
C LEU A 168 -2.08 20.71 -10.44
N GLY A 169 -2.06 22.01 -10.77
CA GLY A 169 -3.29 22.83 -10.74
C GLY A 169 -3.99 22.85 -9.35
N VAL A 170 -3.35 22.29 -8.33
CA VAL A 170 -3.87 22.25 -6.96
C VAL A 170 -3.54 23.57 -6.30
N GLU A 171 -4.49 24.48 -6.34
CA GLU A 171 -4.34 25.82 -5.75
C GLU A 171 -4.19 25.83 -4.22
N ASN A 172 -4.40 24.70 -3.52
CA ASN A 172 -4.29 24.70 -2.06
C ASN A 172 -4.11 23.32 -1.46
N PRO A 173 -3.06 23.08 -0.64
CA PRO A 173 -2.86 21.82 0.09
C PRO A 173 -3.91 21.57 1.19
N THR A 174 -4.88 22.48 1.37
CA THR A 174 -5.91 22.40 2.41
C THR A 174 -7.01 21.37 2.15
N ARG A 175 -7.02 20.65 1.02
CA ARG A 175 -8.02 19.61 0.76
C ARG A 175 -7.66 18.22 1.25
N VAL A 176 -6.39 17.94 1.51
CA VAL A 176 -6.01 16.82 2.38
C VAL A 176 -5.97 17.40 3.79
N GLY A 177 -7.13 17.60 4.39
CA GLY A 177 -7.21 18.10 5.76
C GLY A 177 -6.48 17.16 6.70
N PRO A 178 -5.82 17.67 7.77
CA PRO A 178 -5.20 16.84 8.80
C PRO A 178 -6.20 15.87 9.47
N GLY A 179 -7.48 15.92 9.10
CA GLY A 179 -8.53 15.01 9.52
C GLY A 179 -8.67 13.72 8.70
N ALA A 180 -8.13 13.64 7.48
CA ALA A 180 -8.27 12.44 6.65
C ALA A 180 -7.63 11.19 7.28
N PHE A 181 -6.61 11.37 8.12
CA PHE A 181 -5.93 10.30 8.85
C PHE A 181 -6.08 10.39 10.38
N SER A 182 -6.94 11.27 10.92
CA SER A 182 -7.11 11.44 12.37
C SER A 182 -7.91 10.33 13.06
N GLY A 183 -8.32 9.30 12.33
CA GLY A 183 -8.92 8.11 12.92
C GLY A 183 -7.90 7.42 13.84
N ARG A 184 -8.20 7.35 15.15
CA ARG A 184 -7.41 6.53 16.08
C ARG A 184 -7.33 5.12 15.52
N ILE A 185 -6.12 4.66 15.17
CA ILE A 185 -5.88 3.24 14.92
C ILE A 185 -6.16 2.56 16.25
N LEU A 186 -7.31 1.87 16.36
CA LEU A 186 -7.61 1.09 17.54
C LEU A 186 -6.58 -0.02 17.67
N PRO A 187 -6.01 -0.25 18.85
CA PRO A 187 -5.19 -1.44 19.10
C PRO A 187 -6.01 -2.71 18.83
N PRO A 188 -5.38 -3.81 18.48
CA PRO A 188 -6.03 -5.09 18.24
C PRO A 188 -6.78 -5.58 19.44
#